data_de099260b56021cfe669bd17d7bc591c
#
_entry.id   de099260b56021cfe669bd17d7bc591c
#
_cell.length_a   1.000
_cell.length_b   1.000
_cell.length_c   1.000
_cell.angle_alpha   90.00
_cell.angle_beta   90.00
_cell.angle_gamma   90.00
#
_symmetry.space_group_name_H-M   'P 1'
#
loop_
_entity.id
_entity.type
_entity.pdbx_description
1 polymer ?
#
loop_
_entity_poly.entity_id
_entity_poly.type
_entity_poly.pdbx_seq_one_letter_code
_entity_poly.pdbx_strand_id
1 'polypeptide(L)'
;MQNWIKYKEKKQAYNKKYYEANKERIKMRTKINAGSVNGEQVKRLKAKQKCKELANHECELCYAKDTKLDVHHIVPVEEGGTDDQDNLICLCRHCHKVIHTGNKYYNYMLNEYLYDRKRLREAEKRMKEILKNKIV
;
A
#
# COMPACT_ATOMS: atom_id res chain seq x y z
N MET A 1 26.81 21.11 -18.18
CA MET A 1 27.57 20.10 -17.43
C MET A 1 28.00 20.54 -16.04
N GLN A 2 28.54 21.74 -15.84
CA GLN A 2 28.99 22.21 -14.53
C GLN A 2 27.87 22.33 -13.47
N ASN A 3 26.66 22.68 -13.85
CA ASN A 3 25.53 22.78 -12.92
C ASN A 3 25.07 21.42 -12.39
N TRP A 4 25.18 20.36 -13.19
CA TRP A 4 24.79 19.02 -12.77
C TRP A 4 25.77 18.40 -11.77
N ILE A 5 27.06 18.65 -11.96
CA ILE A 5 28.13 18.21 -11.03
C ILE A 5 27.96 18.90 -9.68
N LYS A 6 27.78 20.21 -9.66
CA LYS A 6 27.51 20.98 -8.42
C LYS A 6 26.22 20.51 -7.70
N TYR A 7 25.18 20.15 -8.45
CA TYR A 7 23.97 19.61 -7.89
C TYR A 7 24.21 18.24 -7.23
N LYS A 8 24.95 17.37 -7.91
CA LYS A 8 25.32 16.04 -7.41
C LYS A 8 26.16 16.13 -6.12
N GLU A 9 27.14 17.01 -6.08
CA GLU A 9 27.97 17.27 -4.90
C GLU A 9 27.15 17.80 -3.73
N LYS A 10 26.28 18.77 -3.96
CA LYS A 10 25.37 19.30 -2.93
C LYS A 10 24.43 18.22 -2.39
N LYS A 11 23.90 17.38 -3.27
CA LYS A 11 23.04 16.27 -2.88
C LYS A 11 23.76 15.23 -2.06
N GLN A 12 24.99 14.88 -2.44
CA GLN A 12 25.84 13.97 -1.67
C GLN A 12 26.19 14.53 -0.29
N ALA A 13 26.57 15.80 -0.22
CA ALA A 13 26.85 16.49 1.04
C ALA A 13 25.62 16.53 1.95
N TYR A 14 24.45 16.84 1.39
CA TYR A 14 23.17 16.82 2.13
C TYR A 14 22.84 15.40 2.64
N ASN A 15 22.95 14.38 1.80
CA ASN A 15 22.67 13.00 2.18
C ASN A 15 23.65 12.51 3.26
N LYS A 16 24.92 12.86 3.17
CA LYS A 16 25.93 12.54 4.19
C LYS A 16 25.59 13.19 5.52
N LYS A 17 25.27 14.50 5.50
CA LYS A 17 24.88 15.24 6.69
C LYS A 17 23.60 14.68 7.31
N TYR A 18 22.60 14.37 6.49
CA TYR A 18 21.36 13.72 6.94
C TYR A 18 21.62 12.35 7.57
N TYR A 19 22.46 11.52 6.94
CA TYR A 19 22.83 10.21 7.46
C TYR A 19 23.54 10.32 8.80
N GLU A 20 24.53 11.19 8.95
CA GLU A 20 25.26 11.40 10.21
C GLU A 20 24.33 11.88 11.33
N ALA A 21 23.43 12.82 11.03
CA ALA A 21 22.45 13.32 12.00
C ALA A 21 21.42 12.26 12.45
N ASN A 22 21.10 11.29 11.59
CA ASN A 22 20.08 10.26 11.84
C ASN A 22 20.66 8.84 12.00
N LYS A 23 21.97 8.72 12.10
CA LYS A 23 22.71 7.44 12.11
C LYS A 23 22.19 6.46 13.14
N GLU A 24 21.99 6.89 14.37
CA GLU A 24 21.50 6.04 15.44
C GLU A 24 20.05 5.59 15.20
N ARG A 25 19.21 6.48 14.71
CA ARG A 25 17.82 6.17 14.32
C ARG A 25 17.76 5.18 13.17
N ILE A 26 18.63 5.34 12.17
CA ILE A 26 18.73 4.44 11.01
C ILE A 26 19.22 3.06 11.46
N LYS A 27 20.27 3.00 12.29
CA LYS A 27 20.80 1.75 12.85
C LYS A 27 19.76 1.01 13.70
N MET A 28 19.01 1.74 14.54
CA MET A 28 17.95 1.18 15.35
C MET A 28 16.84 0.60 14.50
N ARG A 29 16.43 1.32 13.44
CA ARG A 29 15.44 0.85 12.47
C ARG A 29 15.91 -0.38 11.71
N THR A 30 17.19 -0.43 11.33
CA THR A 30 17.79 -1.59 10.66
C THR A 30 17.87 -2.80 11.60
N LYS A 31 18.22 -2.61 12.86
CA LYS A 31 18.19 -3.67 13.89
C LYS A 31 16.78 -4.20 14.11
N ILE A 32 15.81 -3.33 14.21
CA ILE A 32 14.38 -3.71 14.32
C ILE A 32 13.95 -4.52 13.11
N ASN A 33 14.36 -4.12 11.90
CA ASN A 33 14.00 -4.83 10.67
C ASN A 33 14.76 -6.16 10.49
N ALA A 34 15.99 -6.28 11.00
CA ALA A 34 16.82 -7.47 10.82
C ALA A 34 16.70 -8.50 11.94
N GLY A 35 16.34 -8.11 13.17
CA GLY A 35 16.48 -8.99 14.35
C GLY A 35 15.21 -9.27 15.13
N SER A 36 14.15 -8.49 14.98
CA SER A 36 12.86 -8.76 15.61
C SER A 36 11.73 -8.14 14.81
N VAL A 37 11.57 -8.63 13.58
CA VAL A 37 10.32 -8.39 12.88
C VAL A 37 9.26 -9.12 13.68
N ASN A 38 8.58 -8.40 14.54
CA ASN A 38 7.41 -8.86 15.24
C ASN A 38 6.51 -9.59 14.22
N GLY A 39 6.03 -10.78 14.53
CA GLY A 39 5.19 -11.58 13.65
C GLY A 39 4.00 -10.81 13.08
N GLU A 40 3.53 -9.81 13.79
CA GLU A 40 2.50 -8.86 13.37
C GLU A 40 2.95 -7.96 12.21
N GLN A 41 4.19 -7.47 12.24
CA GLN A 41 4.75 -6.67 11.11
C GLN A 41 4.94 -7.52 9.86
N VAL A 42 5.33 -8.79 10.00
CA VAL A 42 5.42 -9.73 8.86
C VAL A 42 4.04 -9.97 8.25
N LYS A 43 3.03 -10.18 9.07
CA LYS A 43 1.63 -10.34 8.61
C LYS A 43 1.16 -9.10 7.85
N ARG A 44 1.48 -7.93 8.34
CA ARG A 44 1.13 -6.64 7.72
C ARG A 44 1.79 -6.44 6.36
N LEU A 45 3.08 -6.77 6.24
CA LEU A 45 3.82 -6.72 4.97
C LEU A 45 3.27 -7.73 3.95
N LYS A 46 2.97 -8.95 4.38
CA LYS A 46 2.35 -9.97 3.52
C LYS A 46 0.95 -9.55 3.06
N ALA A 47 0.16 -8.96 3.94
CA ALA A 47 -1.17 -8.44 3.59
C ALA A 47 -1.09 -7.34 2.53
N LYS A 48 -0.15 -6.40 2.65
CA LYS A 48 0.08 -5.34 1.67
C LYS A 48 0.54 -5.90 0.32
N GLN A 49 1.45 -6.85 0.32
CA GLN A 49 1.91 -7.51 -0.89
C GLN A 49 0.77 -8.25 -1.58
N LYS A 50 -0.02 -9.01 -0.85
CA LYS A 50 -1.20 -9.70 -1.37
C LYS A 50 -2.22 -8.73 -1.97
N CYS A 51 -2.44 -7.58 -1.34
CA CYS A 51 -3.30 -6.53 -1.87
C CYS A 51 -2.84 -6.04 -3.26
N LYS A 52 -1.54 -5.80 -3.42
CA LYS A 52 -0.96 -5.41 -4.70
C LYS A 52 -1.09 -6.51 -5.77
N GLU A 53 -0.88 -7.75 -5.40
CA GLU A 53 -1.03 -8.91 -6.29
C GLU A 53 -2.49 -9.08 -6.75
N LEU A 54 -3.46 -8.97 -5.84
CA LEU A 54 -4.89 -9.01 -6.16
C LEU A 54 -5.34 -7.88 -7.08
N ALA A 55 -4.69 -6.73 -7.00
CA ALA A 55 -4.90 -5.58 -7.87
C ALA A 55 -4.12 -5.68 -9.19
N ASN A 56 -3.41 -6.78 -9.47
CA ASN A 56 -2.53 -6.96 -10.62
C ASN A 56 -1.46 -5.86 -10.76
N HIS A 57 -0.97 -5.33 -9.65
CA HIS A 57 0.01 -4.23 -9.59
C HIS A 57 -0.46 -2.95 -10.32
N GLU A 58 -1.75 -2.68 -10.28
CA GLU A 58 -2.39 -1.50 -10.85
C GLU A 58 -3.14 -0.72 -9.76
N CYS A 59 -3.33 0.58 -9.98
CA CYS A 59 -4.22 1.36 -9.13
C CYS A 59 -5.66 0.88 -9.32
N GLU A 60 -6.34 0.54 -8.24
CA GLU A 60 -7.72 0.05 -8.31
C GLU A 60 -8.74 1.13 -8.70
N LEU A 61 -8.41 2.41 -8.60
CA LEU A 61 -9.31 3.51 -8.99
C LEU A 61 -9.06 4.06 -10.39
N CYS A 62 -7.81 4.35 -10.76
CA CYS A 62 -7.48 4.96 -12.05
C CYS A 62 -6.80 3.99 -13.03
N TYR A 63 -6.53 2.75 -12.61
CA TYR A 63 -5.87 1.71 -13.40
C TYR A 63 -4.45 2.05 -13.88
N ALA A 64 -3.78 3.02 -13.22
CA ALA A 64 -2.40 3.37 -13.54
C ALA A 64 -1.47 2.18 -13.31
N LYS A 65 -0.64 1.88 -14.31
CA LYS A 65 0.41 0.86 -14.29
C LYS A 65 1.78 1.52 -14.20
N ASP A 66 2.81 0.73 -13.87
CA ASP A 66 4.20 1.18 -13.84
C ASP A 66 4.46 2.42 -12.97
N THR A 67 3.65 2.60 -11.95
CA THR A 67 3.77 3.69 -10.97
C THR A 67 3.94 3.10 -9.56
N LYS A 68 4.44 3.91 -8.65
CA LYS A 68 4.52 3.52 -7.25
C LYS A 68 3.13 3.38 -6.65
N LEU A 69 2.83 2.21 -6.12
CA LEU A 69 1.55 1.87 -5.52
C LEU A 69 1.66 1.89 -4.00
N ASP A 70 0.67 2.47 -3.38
CA ASP A 70 0.49 2.49 -1.93
C ASP A 70 -0.72 1.63 -1.55
N VAL A 71 -0.66 0.96 -0.42
CA VAL A 71 -1.79 0.23 0.15
C VAL A 71 -2.45 1.11 1.20
N HIS A 72 -3.72 1.43 0.98
CA HIS A 72 -4.53 2.27 1.84
C HIS A 72 -5.50 1.43 2.68
N HIS A 73 -5.57 1.71 3.98
CA HIS A 73 -6.60 1.14 4.85
C HIS A 73 -7.90 1.95 4.69
N ILE A 74 -8.98 1.27 4.30
CA ILE A 74 -10.29 1.90 4.11
C ILE A 74 -10.79 2.46 5.44
N VAL A 75 -10.79 1.62 6.48
CA VAL A 75 -10.91 2.05 7.87
C VAL A 75 -9.50 2.18 8.45
N PRO A 76 -9.11 3.36 8.93
CA PRO A 76 -7.78 3.56 9.50
C PRO A 76 -7.51 2.62 10.68
N VAL A 77 -6.26 2.19 10.83
CA VAL A 77 -5.84 1.33 11.95
C VAL A 77 -6.17 1.98 13.30
N GLU A 78 -6.02 3.29 13.38
CA GLU A 78 -6.35 4.11 14.57
C GLU A 78 -7.84 4.06 14.95
N GLU A 79 -8.71 3.80 13.97
CA GLU A 79 -10.16 3.64 14.14
C GLU A 79 -10.61 2.18 14.23
N GLY A 80 -9.69 1.26 14.45
CA GLY A 80 -9.95 -0.18 14.55
C GLY A 80 -9.92 -0.93 13.22
N GLY A 81 -9.38 -0.34 12.17
CA GLY A 81 -9.20 -0.98 10.86
C GLY A 81 -8.24 -2.17 10.94
N THR A 82 -8.55 -3.24 10.22
CA THR A 82 -7.77 -4.47 10.14
C THR A 82 -6.89 -4.50 8.88
N ASP A 83 -5.96 -5.46 8.84
CA ASP A 83 -5.15 -5.75 7.65
C ASP A 83 -5.81 -6.80 6.73
N ASP A 84 -7.12 -7.03 6.87
CA ASP A 84 -7.88 -7.90 6.00
C ASP A 84 -7.98 -7.31 4.58
N GLN A 85 -8.01 -8.18 3.58
CA GLN A 85 -8.05 -7.73 2.17
C GLN A 85 -9.30 -6.88 1.86
N ASP A 86 -10.38 -7.06 2.58
CA ASP A 86 -11.59 -6.25 2.43
C ASP A 86 -11.44 -4.81 2.96
N ASN A 87 -10.47 -4.59 3.84
CA ASN A 87 -10.12 -3.26 4.37
C ASN A 87 -8.92 -2.61 3.66
N LEU A 88 -8.33 -3.26 2.67
CA LEU A 88 -7.18 -2.77 1.94
C LEU A 88 -7.52 -2.45 0.49
N ILE A 89 -6.96 -1.38 -0.04
CA ILE A 89 -7.06 -0.99 -1.44
C ILE A 89 -5.70 -0.53 -1.96
N CYS A 90 -5.35 -0.96 -3.16
CA CYS A 90 -4.12 -0.58 -3.83
C CYS A 90 -4.35 0.68 -4.67
N LEU A 91 -3.65 1.75 -4.37
CA LEU A 91 -3.80 3.04 -5.03
C LEU A 91 -2.45 3.56 -5.52
N CYS A 92 -2.45 4.29 -6.64
CA CYS A 92 -1.29 5.10 -7.00
C CYS A 92 -1.16 6.29 -6.03
N ARG A 93 0.03 6.88 -5.97
CA ARG A 93 0.26 8.03 -5.09
C ARG A 93 -0.71 9.18 -5.28
N HIS A 94 -1.08 9.45 -6.52
CA HIS A 94 -2.02 10.52 -6.84
C HIS A 94 -3.40 10.25 -6.24
N CYS A 95 -4.00 9.10 -6.51
CA CYS A 95 -5.30 8.71 -5.95
C CYS A 95 -5.27 8.64 -4.42
N HIS A 96 -4.20 8.11 -3.85
CA HIS A 96 -4.00 8.04 -2.40
C HIS A 96 -4.00 9.43 -1.75
N LYS A 97 -3.28 10.39 -2.33
CA LYS A 97 -3.27 11.78 -1.86
C LYS A 97 -4.64 12.44 -1.98
N VAL A 98 -5.32 12.27 -3.12
CA VAL A 98 -6.61 12.90 -3.37
C VAL A 98 -7.69 12.39 -2.41
N ILE A 99 -7.68 11.10 -2.08
CA ILE A 99 -8.59 10.53 -1.07
C ILE A 99 -8.37 11.17 0.30
N HIS A 100 -7.12 11.36 0.71
CA HIS A 100 -6.80 12.01 1.98
C HIS A 100 -7.18 13.50 2.04
N THR A 101 -7.35 14.16 0.92
CA THR A 101 -7.83 15.56 0.88
C THR A 101 -9.33 15.70 1.13
N GLY A 102 -10.07 14.61 1.22
CA GLY A 102 -11.52 14.63 1.38
C GLY A 102 -12.29 15.03 0.13
N ASN A 103 -11.71 14.86 -1.05
CA ASN A 103 -12.37 15.14 -2.33
C ASN A 103 -13.64 14.30 -2.48
N LYS A 104 -14.79 14.94 -2.58
CA LYS A 104 -16.09 14.28 -2.62
C LYS A 104 -16.28 13.35 -3.82
N TYR A 105 -15.76 13.73 -4.98
CA TYR A 105 -15.82 12.93 -6.21
C TYR A 105 -15.03 11.62 -6.07
N TYR A 106 -13.80 11.69 -5.55
CA TYR A 106 -12.98 10.51 -5.31
C TYR A 106 -13.55 9.62 -4.22
N ASN A 107 -14.10 10.19 -3.16
CA ASN A 107 -14.78 9.42 -2.12
C ASN A 107 -16.01 8.70 -2.65
N TYR A 108 -16.77 9.34 -3.52
CA TYR A 108 -17.89 8.71 -4.20
C TYR A 108 -17.43 7.54 -5.09
N MET A 109 -16.44 7.76 -5.94
CA MET A 109 -15.85 6.70 -6.78
C MET A 109 -15.33 5.53 -5.96
N LEU A 110 -14.65 5.82 -4.85
CA LEU A 110 -14.14 4.81 -3.94
C LEU A 110 -15.27 3.97 -3.36
N ASN A 111 -16.33 4.58 -2.87
CA ASN A 111 -17.46 3.87 -2.27
C ASN A 111 -18.19 2.98 -3.29
N GLU A 112 -18.41 3.48 -4.52
CA GLU A 112 -19.00 2.69 -5.61
C GLU A 112 -18.12 1.50 -5.98
N TYR A 113 -16.82 1.72 -6.14
CA TYR A 113 -15.86 0.66 -6.42
C TYR A 113 -15.83 -0.41 -5.32
N LEU A 114 -15.79 -0.01 -4.06
CA LEU A 114 -15.76 -0.94 -2.92
C LEU A 114 -17.04 -1.77 -2.81
N TYR A 115 -18.18 -1.17 -3.11
CA TYR A 115 -19.45 -1.88 -3.15
C TYR A 115 -19.45 -2.98 -4.22
N ASP A 116 -19.01 -2.65 -5.44
CA ASP A 116 -18.91 -3.62 -6.53
C ASP A 116 -17.87 -4.71 -6.25
N ARG A 117 -16.72 -4.33 -5.70
CA ARG A 117 -15.67 -5.27 -5.30
C ARG A 117 -16.17 -6.28 -4.27
N LYS A 118 -16.91 -5.83 -3.29
CA LYS A 118 -17.51 -6.70 -2.27
C LYS A 118 -18.46 -7.73 -2.89
N ARG A 119 -19.34 -7.28 -3.76
CA ARG A 119 -20.28 -8.16 -4.48
C ARG A 119 -19.55 -9.21 -5.34
N LEU A 120 -18.53 -8.82 -6.07
CA LEU A 120 -17.74 -9.72 -6.90
C LEU A 120 -17.02 -10.78 -6.06
N ARG A 121 -16.40 -10.39 -4.96
CA ARG A 121 -15.71 -11.32 -4.04
C ARG A 121 -16.67 -12.33 -3.39
N GLU A 122 -17.85 -11.90 -3.00
CA GLU A 122 -18.89 -12.78 -2.47
C GLU A 122 -19.38 -13.77 -3.52
N ALA A 123 -19.55 -13.34 -4.77
CA ALA A 123 -19.94 -14.20 -5.87
C ALA A 123 -18.85 -15.24 -6.19
N GLU A 124 -17.59 -14.84 -6.22
CA GLU A 124 -16.45 -15.77 -6.41
C GLU A 124 -16.37 -16.80 -5.28
N LYS A 125 -16.60 -16.39 -4.05
CA LYS A 125 -16.61 -17.29 -2.90
C LYS A 125 -17.71 -18.35 -3.03
N ARG A 126 -18.92 -17.92 -3.39
CA ARG A 126 -20.06 -18.85 -3.64
C ARG A 126 -19.76 -19.82 -4.78
N MET A 127 -19.17 -19.35 -5.86
CA MET A 127 -18.75 -20.20 -6.99
C MET A 127 -17.76 -21.28 -6.56
N LYS A 128 -16.74 -20.89 -5.79
CA LYS A 128 -15.75 -21.83 -5.26
C LYS A 128 -16.38 -22.90 -4.35
N GLU A 129 -17.35 -22.55 -3.53
CA GLU A 129 -18.09 -23.49 -2.68
C GLU A 129 -18.94 -24.45 -3.50
N ILE A 130 -19.62 -23.96 -4.53
CA ILE A 130 -20.41 -24.80 -5.45
C ILE A 130 -19.52 -25.79 -6.19
N LEU A 131 -18.37 -25.35 -6.68
CA LEU A 131 -17.41 -26.20 -7.38
C LEU A 131 -16.80 -27.28 -6.46
N LYS A 132 -16.49 -26.93 -5.21
CA LYS A 132 -16.04 -27.93 -4.22
C LYS A 132 -17.08 -29.02 -3.98
N ASN A 133 -18.35 -28.67 -3.88
CA ASN A 133 -19.42 -29.62 -3.63
C ASN A 133 -19.75 -30.50 -4.85
N LYS A 134 -19.36 -30.10 -6.06
CA LYS A 134 -19.54 -30.91 -7.29
C LYS A 134 -18.43 -31.92 -7.54
N ILE A 135 -17.29 -31.81 -6.88
CA ILE A 135 -16.10 -32.65 -7.06
C ILE A 135 -16.14 -33.89 -6.12
N VAL A 136 -17.10 -33.98 -5.24
CA VAL A 136 -17.28 -35.11 -4.32
C VAL A 136 -18.16 -36.21 -4.94
#